data_c2df13e3b13d9dd0445ea094160f9139
#
_entry.id   c2df13e3b13d9dd0445ea094160f9139
#
_cell.length_a   1.000
_cell.length_b   1.000
_cell.length_c   1.000
_cell.angle_alpha   90.00
_cell.angle_beta   90.00
_cell.angle_gamma   90.00
#
_symmetry.space_group_name_H-M   'P 1'
#
loop_
_entity.id
_entity.type
_entity.pdbx_description
1 polymer ?
#
loop_
_entity_poly.entity_id
_entity_poly.type
_entity_poly.pdbx_seq_one_letter_code
_entity_poly.pdbx_strand_id
1 'polypeptide(L)'
;GGPVGDRLRPALTRFLDARGSYEGFDVDGAGVAWCARHVTPRFPRFRFTRVDVRNDRYNPKGRIAPGAFRFPYADGSFDFVFLTSVFTHMLPGDVDRYLAECGRVLAPGGRLFSTWFLRNAESERLLSEGKARLAIPHERDGCRVLDPAVPGDAIAIPEEWMLRGLAAAGLEPEPTVRYGAWAGRGSFLTFQDVVVARRAGAPSEGRAAPSAAQ
;
A
#
# COMPACT_ATOMS: atom_id res chain seq x y z
N GLY A 1 1.69 18.19 5.98
CA GLY A 1 0.95 17.35 5.05
C GLY A 1 -0.52 17.32 5.44
N GLY A 2 -1.40 17.60 4.49
CA GLY A 2 -2.85 17.46 4.71
C GLY A 2 -3.25 15.99 4.78
N PRO A 3 -4.45 15.68 5.30
CA PRO A 3 -4.93 14.31 5.40
C PRO A 3 -4.97 13.65 4.02
N VAL A 4 -4.66 12.34 4.00
CA VAL A 4 -4.54 11.51 2.77
C VAL A 4 -5.77 11.66 1.86
N GLY A 5 -6.97 11.84 2.43
CA GLY A 5 -8.21 12.08 1.69
C GLY A 5 -8.19 13.33 0.80
N ASP A 6 -7.46 14.36 1.16
CA ASP A 6 -7.41 15.60 0.40
C ASP A 6 -6.57 15.49 -0.89
N ARG A 7 -5.54 14.66 -0.87
CA ARG A 7 -4.70 14.37 -2.03
C ARG A 7 -5.31 13.35 -2.99
N LEU A 8 -6.02 12.35 -2.45
CA LEU A 8 -6.63 11.28 -3.25
C LEU A 8 -7.96 11.67 -3.86
N ARG A 9 -8.71 12.60 -3.24
CA ARG A 9 -10.03 13.03 -3.69
C ARG A 9 -10.07 13.43 -5.18
N PRO A 10 -9.18 14.32 -5.69
CA PRO A 10 -9.26 14.72 -7.10
C PRO A 10 -9.03 13.56 -8.07
N ALA A 11 -8.14 12.62 -7.72
CA ALA A 11 -7.88 11.46 -8.54
C ALA A 11 -9.07 10.49 -8.53
N LEU A 12 -9.58 10.14 -7.34
CA LEU A 12 -10.68 9.20 -7.19
C LEU A 12 -11.97 9.71 -7.85
N THR A 13 -12.32 10.99 -7.66
CA THR A 13 -13.54 11.56 -8.28
C THR A 13 -13.44 11.67 -9.78
N ARG A 14 -12.23 11.71 -10.34
CA ARG A 14 -12.02 11.75 -11.80
C ARG A 14 -12.16 10.37 -12.45
N PHE A 15 -11.78 9.30 -11.74
CA PHE A 15 -11.71 7.95 -12.30
C PHE A 15 -12.83 7.03 -11.85
N LEU A 16 -13.51 7.33 -10.74
CA LEU A 16 -14.67 6.58 -10.29
C LEU A 16 -15.94 7.13 -10.94
N ASP A 17 -16.65 6.27 -11.65
CA ASP A 17 -17.97 6.59 -12.21
C ASP A 17 -19.04 6.67 -11.12
N ALA A 18 -20.30 6.91 -11.52
CA ALA A 18 -21.42 7.02 -10.58
C ALA A 18 -21.70 5.72 -9.80
N ARG A 19 -21.13 4.57 -10.17
CA ARG A 19 -21.27 3.28 -9.49
C ARG A 19 -20.11 2.98 -8.57
N GLY A 20 -18.97 3.64 -8.77
CA GLY A 20 -17.76 3.45 -7.99
C GLY A 20 -17.94 3.89 -6.53
N SER A 21 -17.33 3.16 -5.60
CA SER A 21 -17.28 3.49 -4.19
C SER A 21 -15.83 3.46 -3.68
N TYR A 22 -15.60 4.12 -2.58
CA TYR A 22 -14.32 4.13 -1.88
C TYR A 22 -14.53 3.80 -0.41
N GLU A 23 -13.78 2.84 0.08
CA GLU A 23 -13.72 2.48 1.49
C GLU A 23 -12.28 2.69 1.97
N GLY A 24 -12.06 3.61 2.89
CA GLY A 24 -10.76 3.86 3.50
C GLY A 24 -10.77 3.56 4.99
N PHE A 25 -9.69 3.03 5.50
CA PHE A 25 -9.48 2.97 6.94
C PHE A 25 -8.10 3.53 7.31
N ASP A 26 -8.01 4.05 8.52
CA ASP A 26 -6.76 4.54 9.09
C ASP A 26 -6.78 4.40 10.62
N VAL A 27 -5.60 4.38 11.22
CA VAL A 27 -5.42 4.44 12.68
C VAL A 27 -5.52 5.88 13.20
N ASP A 28 -5.25 6.89 12.35
CA ASP A 28 -5.40 8.30 12.66
C ASP A 28 -6.88 8.71 12.74
N GLY A 29 -7.42 8.72 13.96
CA GLY A 29 -8.81 9.09 14.20
C GLY A 29 -9.14 10.53 13.79
N ALA A 30 -8.19 11.47 13.85
CA ALA A 30 -8.42 12.86 13.48
C ALA A 30 -8.58 12.98 11.95
N GLY A 31 -7.71 12.32 11.18
CA GLY A 31 -7.79 12.27 9.73
C GLY A 31 -9.08 11.59 9.23
N VAL A 32 -9.45 10.46 9.82
CA VAL A 32 -10.70 9.76 9.52
C VAL A 32 -11.92 10.64 9.80
N ALA A 33 -11.99 11.28 10.97
CA ALA A 33 -13.09 12.17 11.32
C ALA A 33 -13.19 13.38 10.39
N TRP A 34 -12.04 13.92 9.97
CA TRP A 34 -12.00 15.01 8.99
C TRP A 34 -12.57 14.55 7.64
N CYS A 35 -12.14 13.40 7.13
CA CYS A 35 -12.64 12.84 5.87
C CYS A 35 -14.14 12.55 5.93
N ALA A 36 -14.63 11.94 7.01
CA ALA A 36 -16.05 11.67 7.20
C ALA A 36 -16.91 12.96 7.21
N ARG A 37 -16.37 14.06 7.79
CA ARG A 37 -17.06 15.34 7.88
C ARG A 37 -17.03 16.16 6.58
N HIS A 38 -15.92 16.10 5.82
CA HIS A 38 -15.69 17.01 4.70
C HIS A 38 -15.78 16.34 3.32
N VAL A 39 -15.54 15.02 3.24
CA VAL A 39 -15.55 14.27 1.98
C VAL A 39 -16.87 13.53 1.82
N THR A 40 -17.27 12.72 2.80
CA THR A 40 -18.48 11.89 2.70
C THR A 40 -19.76 12.66 2.35
N PRO A 41 -20.05 13.87 2.90
CA PRO A 41 -21.25 14.60 2.52
C PRO A 41 -21.32 15.02 1.04
N ARG A 42 -20.15 15.19 0.41
CA ARG A 42 -20.05 15.54 -1.01
C ARG A 42 -19.99 14.30 -1.91
N PHE A 43 -19.51 13.20 -1.37
CA PHE A 43 -19.33 11.91 -2.04
C PHE A 43 -19.87 10.79 -1.13
N PRO A 44 -21.19 10.55 -1.06
CA PRO A 44 -21.78 9.63 -0.08
C PRO A 44 -21.32 8.18 -0.19
N ARG A 45 -20.72 7.80 -1.33
CA ARG A 45 -20.09 6.48 -1.52
C ARG A 45 -18.64 6.41 -1.07
N PHE A 46 -18.10 7.49 -0.52
CA PHE A 46 -16.75 7.51 0.08
C PHE A 46 -16.92 7.43 1.59
N ARG A 47 -16.48 6.32 2.15
CA ARG A 47 -16.58 6.02 3.57
C ARG A 47 -15.20 5.90 4.18
N PHE A 48 -15.10 6.31 5.43
CA PHE A 48 -13.85 6.33 6.18
C PHE A 48 -14.07 5.73 7.56
N THR A 49 -13.27 4.73 7.92
CA THR A 49 -13.40 3.98 9.17
C THR A 49 -12.12 4.08 9.98
N ARG A 50 -12.22 4.44 11.25
CA ARG A 50 -11.10 4.33 12.17
C ARG A 50 -10.93 2.87 12.59
N VAL A 51 -9.70 2.37 12.55
CA VAL A 51 -9.34 1.04 13.06
C VAL A 51 -8.43 1.15 14.28
N ASP A 52 -8.59 0.23 15.24
CA ASP A 52 -7.84 0.26 16.50
C ASP A 52 -6.57 -0.60 16.44
N VAL A 53 -5.86 -0.48 15.32
CA VAL A 53 -4.56 -1.15 15.13
C VAL A 53 -3.48 -0.32 15.83
N ARG A 54 -2.59 -1.02 16.57
CA ARG A 54 -1.46 -0.37 17.22
C ARG A 54 -0.48 0.16 16.17
N ASN A 55 -0.11 1.40 16.32
CA ASN A 55 0.96 2.05 15.59
C ASN A 55 1.69 3.00 16.54
N ASP A 56 3.01 2.88 16.66
CA ASP A 56 3.78 3.57 17.67
C ASP A 56 3.68 5.10 17.59
N ARG A 57 3.42 5.63 16.40
CA ARG A 57 3.31 7.06 16.14
C ARG A 57 1.88 7.59 16.23
N TYR A 58 0.92 6.92 15.59
CA TYR A 58 -0.43 7.46 15.38
C TYR A 58 -1.48 6.85 16.32
N ASN A 59 -1.26 5.61 16.79
CA ASN A 59 -2.16 4.93 17.72
C ASN A 59 -1.39 3.98 18.67
N PRO A 60 -0.50 4.52 19.55
CA PRO A 60 0.36 3.70 20.42
C PRO A 60 -0.42 2.83 21.41
N LYS A 61 -1.68 3.20 21.71
CA LYS A 61 -2.59 2.46 22.59
C LYS A 61 -3.55 1.55 21.85
N GLY A 62 -3.36 1.34 20.54
CA GLY A 62 -4.18 0.44 19.74
C GLY A 62 -4.15 -0.98 20.29
N ARG A 63 -5.31 -1.61 20.34
CA ARG A 63 -5.50 -2.94 20.95
C ARG A 63 -5.20 -4.09 20.00
N ILE A 64 -5.24 -3.85 18.70
CA ILE A 64 -5.02 -4.87 17.68
C ILE A 64 -3.56 -4.77 17.23
N ALA A 65 -2.81 -5.85 17.35
CA ALA A 65 -1.46 -5.91 16.75
C ALA A 65 -1.57 -5.88 15.22
N PRO A 66 -0.68 -5.17 14.50
CA PRO A 66 -0.73 -5.09 13.04
C PRO A 66 -0.75 -6.48 12.38
N GLY A 67 0.10 -7.41 12.82
CA GLY A 67 0.14 -8.78 12.33
C GLY A 67 -1.09 -9.65 12.61
N ALA A 68 -2.03 -9.19 13.47
CA ALA A 68 -3.29 -9.86 13.75
C ALA A 68 -4.49 -9.15 13.11
N PHE A 69 -4.27 -8.00 12.47
CA PHE A 69 -5.37 -7.23 11.92
C PHE A 69 -5.98 -7.90 10.69
N ARG A 70 -7.31 -8.01 10.71
CA ARG A 70 -8.12 -8.43 9.55
C ARG A 70 -8.86 -7.21 9.02
N PHE A 71 -8.75 -6.96 7.71
CA PHE A 71 -9.47 -5.86 7.08
C PHE A 71 -10.98 -6.09 7.21
N PRO A 72 -11.76 -5.06 7.59
CA PRO A 72 -13.19 -5.18 7.89
C PRO A 72 -14.04 -5.29 6.61
N TYR A 73 -13.57 -6.06 5.63
CA TYR A 73 -14.20 -6.23 4.33
C TYR A 73 -14.31 -7.70 3.97
N ALA A 74 -15.29 -8.02 3.14
CA ALA A 74 -15.49 -9.37 2.61
C ALA A 74 -14.42 -9.75 1.59
N ASP A 75 -14.23 -11.05 1.35
CA ASP A 75 -13.34 -11.57 0.34
C ASP A 75 -13.81 -11.12 -1.05
N GLY A 76 -12.88 -10.71 -1.90
CA GLY A 76 -13.16 -10.34 -3.28
C GLY A 76 -14.06 -9.10 -3.46
N SER A 77 -14.10 -8.19 -2.48
CA SER A 77 -15.00 -7.04 -2.47
C SER A 77 -14.47 -5.81 -3.20
N PHE A 78 -13.21 -5.80 -3.64
CA PHE A 78 -12.58 -4.64 -4.28
C PHE A 78 -11.93 -4.98 -5.62
N ASP A 79 -12.11 -4.11 -6.60
CA ASP A 79 -11.39 -4.16 -7.87
C ASP A 79 -10.00 -3.53 -7.77
N PHE A 80 -9.83 -2.62 -6.81
CA PHE A 80 -8.59 -1.89 -6.61
C PHE A 80 -8.34 -1.61 -5.13
N VAL A 81 -7.17 -1.96 -4.66
CA VAL A 81 -6.66 -1.66 -3.31
C VAL A 81 -5.41 -0.83 -3.44
N PHE A 82 -5.25 0.20 -2.61
CA PHE A 82 -4.01 0.97 -2.58
C PHE A 82 -3.55 1.28 -1.15
N LEU A 83 -2.23 1.15 -0.95
CA LEU A 83 -1.55 1.46 0.30
C LEU A 83 -0.39 2.42 -0.01
N THR A 84 -0.58 3.69 0.33
CA THR A 84 0.46 4.71 0.15
C THR A 84 1.08 5.06 1.49
N SER A 85 2.41 4.91 1.61
CA SER A 85 3.15 5.13 2.86
C SER A 85 2.62 4.29 4.04
N VAL A 86 2.23 3.06 3.78
CA VAL A 86 1.83 2.09 4.81
C VAL A 86 2.96 1.10 5.05
N PHE A 87 3.39 0.39 4.02
CA PHE A 87 4.47 -0.61 4.13
C PHE A 87 5.83 -0.03 4.50
N THR A 88 6.04 1.25 4.22
CA THR A 88 7.23 2.00 4.67
C THR A 88 7.31 2.25 6.17
N HIS A 89 6.26 1.85 6.92
CA HIS A 89 6.12 2.02 8.37
C HIS A 89 5.81 0.71 9.11
N MET A 90 5.93 -0.44 8.41
CA MET A 90 5.58 -1.75 8.94
C MET A 90 6.76 -2.71 8.92
N LEU A 91 6.94 -3.46 9.99
CA LEU A 91 7.93 -4.55 10.04
C LEU A 91 7.51 -5.70 9.11
N PRO A 92 8.47 -6.50 8.60
CA PRO A 92 8.20 -7.55 7.61
C PRO A 92 7.05 -8.50 7.95
N GLY A 93 6.97 -9.02 9.16
CA GLY A 93 5.87 -9.92 9.56
C GLY A 93 4.48 -9.27 9.53
N ASP A 94 4.40 -7.97 9.82
CA ASP A 94 3.15 -7.22 9.70
C ASP A 94 2.79 -6.96 8.24
N VAL A 95 3.80 -6.74 7.38
CA VAL A 95 3.63 -6.60 5.93
C VAL A 95 3.03 -7.85 5.32
N ASP A 96 3.54 -9.04 5.67
CA ASP A 96 3.03 -10.32 5.17
C ASP A 96 1.52 -10.47 5.48
N ARG A 97 1.11 -10.10 6.69
CA ARG A 97 -0.30 -10.10 7.07
C ARG A 97 -1.14 -9.16 6.22
N TYR A 98 -0.66 -7.95 5.99
CA TYR A 98 -1.39 -6.96 5.18
C TYR A 98 -1.45 -7.36 3.71
N LEU A 99 -0.40 -7.95 3.15
CA LEU A 99 -0.41 -8.49 1.78
C LEU A 99 -1.43 -9.62 1.65
N ALA A 100 -1.51 -10.55 2.62
CA ALA A 100 -2.52 -11.60 2.64
C ALA A 100 -3.95 -11.02 2.67
N GLU A 101 -4.18 -9.98 3.46
CA GLU A 101 -5.48 -9.30 3.50
C GLU A 101 -5.79 -8.55 2.18
N CYS A 102 -4.79 -7.90 1.56
CA CYS A 102 -4.95 -7.30 0.24
C CYS A 102 -5.35 -8.36 -0.81
N GLY A 103 -4.65 -9.50 -0.84
CA GLY A 103 -5.01 -10.62 -1.72
C GLY A 103 -6.41 -11.16 -1.45
N ARG A 104 -6.81 -11.26 -0.18
CA ARG A 104 -8.14 -11.73 0.21
C ARG A 104 -9.26 -10.80 -0.27
N VAL A 105 -9.13 -9.50 -0.02
CA VAL A 105 -10.21 -8.52 -0.31
C VAL A 105 -10.29 -8.12 -1.77
N LEU A 106 -9.23 -8.29 -2.56
CA LEU A 106 -9.26 -8.03 -4.00
C LEU A 106 -10.13 -9.07 -4.73
N ALA A 107 -10.93 -8.64 -5.66
CA ALA A 107 -11.60 -9.52 -6.62
C ALA A 107 -10.59 -10.20 -7.56
N PRO A 108 -10.91 -11.37 -8.16
CA PRO A 108 -10.07 -11.95 -9.19
C PRO A 108 -9.78 -10.95 -10.31
N GLY A 109 -8.50 -10.76 -10.65
CA GLY A 109 -8.05 -9.76 -11.61
C GLY A 109 -7.95 -8.33 -11.09
N GLY A 110 -8.36 -8.07 -9.85
CA GLY A 110 -8.20 -6.79 -9.17
C GLY A 110 -6.72 -6.44 -8.94
N ARG A 111 -6.43 -5.18 -8.69
CA ARG A 111 -5.06 -4.66 -8.58
C ARG A 111 -4.78 -4.06 -7.21
N LEU A 112 -3.57 -4.33 -6.73
CA LEU A 112 -2.93 -3.66 -5.60
C LEU A 112 -1.95 -2.61 -6.12
N PHE A 113 -2.07 -1.38 -5.64
CA PHE A 113 -1.05 -0.34 -5.75
C PHE A 113 -0.43 -0.12 -4.37
N SER A 114 0.90 -0.17 -4.27
CA SER A 114 1.58 -0.01 -2.99
C SER A 114 2.89 0.75 -3.13
N THR A 115 3.30 1.44 -2.04
CA THR A 115 4.56 2.18 -2.02
C THR A 115 5.49 1.67 -0.94
N TRP A 116 6.80 1.69 -1.25
CA TRP A 116 7.85 1.01 -0.52
C TRP A 116 9.15 1.81 -0.42
N PHE A 117 10.03 1.35 0.45
CA PHE A 117 11.48 1.55 0.34
C PHE A 117 12.11 0.18 0.10
N LEU A 118 12.44 -0.15 -1.15
CA LEU A 118 12.93 -1.47 -1.56
C LEU A 118 14.45 -1.53 -1.58
N ARG A 119 15.00 -2.48 -0.84
CA ARG A 119 16.43 -2.79 -0.85
C ARG A 119 16.75 -3.75 -1.98
N ASN A 120 17.62 -3.34 -2.86
CA ASN A 120 18.21 -4.16 -3.93
C ASN A 120 19.65 -3.70 -4.17
N ALA A 121 20.38 -4.35 -5.07
CA ALA A 121 21.78 -4.06 -5.35
C ALA A 121 22.04 -2.57 -5.69
N GLU A 122 21.14 -1.93 -6.43
CA GLU A 122 21.28 -0.51 -6.78
C GLU A 122 21.09 0.39 -5.56
N SER A 123 20.01 0.20 -4.79
CA SER A 123 19.76 1.03 -3.61
C SER A 123 20.86 0.87 -2.55
N GLU A 124 21.37 -0.34 -2.36
CA GLU A 124 22.49 -0.61 -1.43
C GLU A 124 23.78 0.12 -1.89
N ARG A 125 24.09 0.08 -3.18
CA ARG A 125 25.23 0.81 -3.74
C ARG A 125 25.08 2.31 -3.55
N LEU A 126 23.91 2.87 -3.86
CA LEU A 126 23.66 4.32 -3.71
C LEU A 126 23.71 4.77 -2.24
N LEU A 127 23.21 3.93 -1.31
CA LEU A 127 23.35 4.20 0.12
C LEU A 127 24.83 4.19 0.55
N SER A 128 25.63 3.22 0.11
CA SER A 128 27.06 3.13 0.45
C SER A 128 27.87 4.29 -0.12
N GLU A 129 27.46 4.83 -1.26
CA GLU A 129 28.05 6.02 -1.90
C GLU A 129 27.57 7.35 -1.25
N GLY A 130 26.72 7.30 -0.23
CA GLY A 130 26.19 8.50 0.43
C GLY A 130 25.21 9.31 -0.43
N LYS A 131 24.64 8.72 -1.47
CA LYS A 131 23.73 9.40 -2.42
C LYS A 131 22.26 9.37 -1.98
N ALA A 132 21.92 8.57 -0.98
CA ALA A 132 20.54 8.41 -0.53
C ALA A 132 19.97 9.75 -0.04
N ARG A 133 18.75 10.06 -0.47
CA ARG A 133 17.98 11.22 0.03
C ARG A 133 17.35 10.92 1.38
N LEU A 134 17.12 9.63 1.67
CA LEU A 134 16.70 9.12 2.97
C LEU A 134 17.61 7.92 3.30
N ALA A 135 18.62 8.16 4.13
CA ALA A 135 19.45 7.08 4.64
C ALA A 135 18.65 6.30 5.71
N ILE A 136 18.54 4.97 5.54
CA ILE A 136 17.92 4.06 6.49
C ILE A 136 19.01 3.06 6.92
N PRO A 137 19.83 3.41 7.94
CA PRO A 137 21.13 2.76 8.14
C PRO A 137 21.09 1.52 9.03
N HIS A 138 20.09 1.38 9.91
CA HIS A 138 20.14 0.37 10.98
C HIS A 138 19.50 -0.94 10.56
N GLU A 139 20.26 -2.03 10.58
CA GLU A 139 19.75 -3.37 10.34
C GLU A 139 18.86 -3.84 11.50
N ARG A 140 17.72 -4.44 11.15
CA ARG A 140 16.78 -5.03 12.11
C ARG A 140 15.93 -6.11 11.45
N ASP A 141 15.98 -7.35 11.97
CA ASP A 141 15.09 -8.45 11.55
C ASP A 141 15.02 -8.66 10.02
N GLY A 142 16.17 -8.50 9.34
CA GLY A 142 16.27 -8.65 7.88
C GLY A 142 15.79 -7.45 7.06
N CYS A 143 15.37 -6.36 7.70
CA CYS A 143 15.08 -5.08 7.07
C CYS A 143 16.03 -3.98 7.59
N ARG A 144 15.90 -2.76 7.09
CA ARG A 144 16.54 -1.59 7.70
C ARG A 144 15.51 -0.63 8.26
N VAL A 145 15.84 0.02 9.36
CA VAL A 145 15.02 1.03 10.02
C VAL A 145 15.79 2.36 10.12
N LEU A 146 15.05 3.45 10.06
CA LEU A 146 15.63 4.79 10.19
C LEU A 146 16.14 5.04 11.61
N ASP A 147 15.32 4.69 12.61
CA ASP A 147 15.63 4.80 14.02
C ASP A 147 15.26 3.49 14.75
N PRO A 148 16.24 2.81 15.39
CA PRO A 148 15.95 1.60 16.18
C PRO A 148 15.00 1.82 17.35
N ALA A 149 14.93 3.04 17.90
CA ALA A 149 14.03 3.37 19.01
C ALA A 149 12.58 3.54 18.54
N VAL A 150 12.38 3.96 17.28
CA VAL A 150 11.07 4.12 16.63
C VAL A 150 11.09 3.47 15.25
N PRO A 151 11.11 2.13 15.17
CA PRO A 151 11.29 1.41 13.90
C PRO A 151 10.27 1.81 12.83
N GLY A 152 9.03 2.10 13.25
CA GLY A 152 7.95 2.51 12.36
C GLY A 152 8.13 3.88 11.69
N ASP A 153 9.21 4.64 11.96
CA ASP A 153 9.41 5.94 11.30
C ASP A 153 9.76 5.82 9.82
N ALA A 154 10.62 4.87 9.46
CA ALA A 154 10.84 4.44 8.08
C ALA A 154 11.51 3.07 8.04
N ILE A 155 11.01 2.19 7.19
CA ILE A 155 11.48 0.82 7.05
C ILE A 155 11.76 0.52 5.58
N ALA A 156 12.99 0.06 5.29
CA ALA A 156 13.37 -0.45 3.97
C ALA A 156 13.44 -1.98 4.00
N ILE A 157 12.67 -2.61 3.12
CA ILE A 157 12.49 -4.07 3.05
C ILE A 157 13.25 -4.62 1.83
N PRO A 158 13.92 -5.80 1.93
CA PRO A 158 14.48 -6.45 0.77
C PRO A 158 13.42 -6.69 -0.32
N GLU A 159 13.75 -6.35 -1.56
CA GLU A 159 12.85 -6.51 -2.70
C GLU A 159 12.39 -7.96 -2.86
N GLU A 160 13.29 -8.93 -2.64
CA GLU A 160 12.95 -10.35 -2.65
C GLU A 160 11.91 -10.73 -1.59
N TRP A 161 11.93 -10.09 -0.43
CA TRP A 161 10.91 -10.33 0.59
C TRP A 161 9.54 -9.86 0.10
N MET A 162 9.47 -8.64 -0.42
CA MET A 162 8.24 -8.10 -1.01
C MET A 162 7.69 -9.02 -2.11
N LEU A 163 8.55 -9.52 -3.01
CA LEU A 163 8.14 -10.44 -4.08
C LEU A 163 7.60 -11.76 -3.52
N ARG A 164 8.26 -12.36 -2.51
CA ARG A 164 7.75 -13.57 -1.85
C ARG A 164 6.42 -13.34 -1.14
N GLY A 165 6.28 -12.20 -0.44
CA GLY A 165 5.03 -11.83 0.25
C GLY A 165 3.86 -11.65 -0.72
N LEU A 166 4.10 -11.00 -1.86
CA LEU A 166 3.10 -10.88 -2.93
C LEU A 166 2.69 -12.25 -3.46
N ALA A 167 3.65 -13.10 -3.80
CA ALA A 167 3.36 -14.45 -4.30
C ALA A 167 2.56 -15.30 -3.29
N ALA A 168 2.94 -15.26 -2.01
CA ALA A 168 2.22 -15.95 -0.94
C ALA A 168 0.78 -15.44 -0.76
N ALA A 169 0.52 -14.17 -1.09
CA ALA A 169 -0.81 -13.54 -1.07
C ALA A 169 -1.63 -13.77 -2.35
N GLY A 170 -1.11 -14.55 -3.33
CA GLY A 170 -1.75 -14.75 -4.64
C GLY A 170 -1.76 -13.49 -5.51
N LEU A 171 -0.77 -12.62 -5.32
CA LEU A 171 -0.61 -11.37 -6.05
C LEU A 171 0.62 -11.47 -6.97
N GLU A 172 0.40 -11.26 -8.25
CA GLU A 172 1.45 -11.24 -9.27
C GLU A 172 1.89 -9.80 -9.53
N PRO A 173 3.16 -9.44 -9.26
CA PRO A 173 3.64 -8.10 -9.56
C PRO A 173 3.64 -7.85 -11.06
N GLU A 174 3.24 -6.64 -11.46
CA GLU A 174 3.45 -6.19 -12.84
C GLU A 174 4.96 -6.08 -13.13
N PRO A 175 5.41 -6.29 -14.39
CA PRO A 175 6.84 -6.45 -14.71
C PRO A 175 7.73 -5.27 -14.32
N THR A 176 7.15 -4.09 -14.08
CA THR A 176 7.92 -2.87 -13.86
C THR A 176 7.70 -2.32 -12.46
N VAL A 177 8.67 -2.51 -11.56
CA VAL A 177 8.78 -1.71 -10.35
C VAL A 177 9.24 -0.31 -10.74
N ARG A 178 8.54 0.71 -10.27
CA ARG A 178 8.93 2.12 -10.49
C ARG A 178 9.71 2.61 -9.28
N TYR A 179 11.02 2.48 -9.35
CA TYR A 179 11.90 2.85 -8.24
C TYR A 179 11.87 4.36 -7.97
N GLY A 180 11.83 4.71 -6.68
CA GLY A 180 11.73 6.07 -6.18
C GLY A 180 13.06 6.77 -5.96
N ALA A 181 12.97 8.05 -5.60
CA ALA A 181 14.13 8.91 -5.36
C ALA A 181 14.80 8.66 -4.00
N TRP A 182 14.18 7.96 -3.07
CA TRP A 182 14.65 7.85 -1.69
C TRP A 182 16.10 7.35 -1.56
N ALA A 183 16.48 6.38 -2.41
CA ALA A 183 17.83 5.82 -2.43
C ALA A 183 18.84 6.68 -3.20
N GLY A 184 18.44 7.81 -3.78
CA GLY A 184 19.34 8.71 -4.53
C GLY A 184 19.35 8.49 -6.04
N ARG A 185 18.36 7.81 -6.60
CA ARG A 185 18.18 7.63 -8.05
C ARG A 185 17.96 8.96 -8.75
N GLY A 186 18.54 9.13 -9.93
CA GLY A 186 18.42 10.35 -10.74
C GLY A 186 17.11 10.43 -11.52
N SER A 187 16.55 9.29 -11.95
CA SER A 187 15.27 9.22 -12.65
C SER A 187 14.25 8.49 -11.78
N PHE A 188 13.13 9.10 -11.54
CA PHE A 188 12.09 8.58 -10.65
C PHE A 188 10.73 9.23 -10.94
N LEU A 189 9.65 8.53 -10.61
CA LEU A 189 8.29 9.05 -10.68
C LEU A 189 7.88 9.71 -9.35
N THR A 190 8.24 9.10 -8.24
CA THR A 190 7.88 9.53 -6.87
C THR A 190 9.07 9.39 -5.93
N PHE A 191 8.92 9.82 -4.67
CA PHE A 191 9.95 9.63 -3.66
C PHE A 191 10.08 8.15 -3.23
N GLN A 192 8.98 7.45 -3.03
CA GLN A 192 8.92 6.03 -2.68
C GLN A 192 8.89 5.17 -3.95
N ASP A 193 9.33 3.92 -3.84
CA ASP A 193 9.18 2.92 -4.89
C ASP A 193 7.69 2.56 -5.04
N VAL A 194 7.22 2.38 -6.27
CA VAL A 194 5.84 2.00 -6.57
C VAL A 194 5.80 0.58 -7.14
N VAL A 195 4.98 -0.25 -6.52
CA VAL A 195 4.69 -1.61 -6.97
C VAL A 195 3.20 -1.74 -7.25
N VAL A 196 2.88 -2.25 -8.44
CA VAL A 196 1.54 -2.67 -8.81
C VAL A 196 1.55 -4.19 -8.91
N ALA A 197 0.56 -4.84 -8.30
CA ALA A 197 0.38 -6.28 -8.40
C ALA A 197 -1.07 -6.61 -8.72
N ARG A 198 -1.31 -7.72 -9.39
CA ARG A 198 -2.62 -8.19 -9.79
C ARG A 198 -2.97 -9.45 -9.01
N ARG A 199 -4.18 -9.56 -8.48
CA ARG A 199 -4.68 -10.84 -8.01
C ARG A 199 -4.88 -11.77 -9.20
N ALA A 200 -4.32 -12.99 -9.15
CA ALA A 200 -4.55 -14.01 -10.18
C ALA A 200 -6.07 -14.15 -10.41
N GLY A 201 -6.48 -14.06 -11.66
CA GLY A 201 -7.87 -14.32 -12.07
C GLY A 201 -8.14 -15.82 -12.00
N ALA A 202 -9.38 -16.25 -11.77
CA ALA A 202 -9.78 -17.57 -12.22
C ALA A 202 -9.46 -17.68 -13.72
N PRO A 203 -9.07 -18.87 -14.24
CA PRO A 203 -8.86 -19.04 -15.67
C PRO A 203 -10.07 -18.46 -16.40
N SER A 204 -9.85 -17.53 -17.33
CA SER A 204 -10.91 -16.91 -18.10
C SER A 204 -11.60 -18.02 -18.92
N GLU A 205 -12.70 -18.53 -18.45
CA GLU A 205 -13.67 -19.15 -19.36
C GLU A 205 -14.02 -18.07 -20.37
N GLY A 206 -13.64 -18.33 -21.64
CA GLY A 206 -13.61 -17.40 -22.75
C GLY A 206 -14.75 -16.37 -22.76
N ARG A 207 -14.38 -15.13 -22.50
CA ARG A 207 -15.22 -14.01 -22.87
C ARG A 207 -15.11 -13.88 -24.39
N ALA A 208 -16.05 -14.52 -25.09
CA ALA A 208 -16.19 -14.40 -26.53
C ALA A 208 -16.21 -12.91 -26.91
N ALA A 209 -15.34 -12.51 -27.82
CA ALA A 209 -15.34 -11.18 -28.37
C ALA A 209 -16.76 -10.90 -28.94
N PRO A 210 -17.32 -9.69 -28.76
CA PRO A 210 -18.56 -9.36 -29.47
C PRO A 210 -18.31 -9.43 -30.97
N SER A 211 -19.05 -10.32 -31.66
CA SER A 211 -19.08 -10.43 -33.09
C SER A 211 -19.41 -9.05 -33.68
N ALA A 212 -18.52 -8.53 -34.52
CA ALA A 212 -18.82 -7.38 -35.35
C ALA A 212 -19.95 -7.79 -36.31
N ALA A 213 -21.15 -7.32 -36.05
CA ALA A 213 -22.23 -7.37 -37.01
C ALA A 213 -22.00 -6.28 -38.05
N GLN A 214 -22.06 -6.72 -39.29
CA GLN A 214 -21.99 -5.93 -40.52
C GLN A 214 -23.11 -4.90 -40.60
#